data_7bc801fdea39aebaa516addb91ab56be
#
_entry.id   7bc801fdea39aebaa516addb91ab56be
#
_cell.length_a   1.000
_cell.length_b   1.000
_cell.length_c   1.000
_cell.angle_alpha   90.00
_cell.angle_beta   90.00
_cell.angle_gamma   90.00
#
_symmetry.space_group_name_H-M   'P 1'
#
loop_
_entity.id
_entity.type
_entity.pdbx_description
1 polymer ?
#
loop_
_entity_poly.entity_id
_entity_poly.type
_entity_poly.pdbx_seq_one_letter_code
_entity_poly.pdbx_strand_id
1 'polypeptide(L)'
;MKIRIALGVTLALASLFAFAPAVEAQEMGERAFELYAGYLVPGERELENDTTWGIRYTARHWEQFGWQLSLGYMDLGIEGGPDFSDFIHSASGYFGDATGIWYPAGSDFGIFAGLGYGAVDIDLEGTTTDESDSGLTYIYGANYTWNFGEAFLLKPEVRWRTWDGDFYGSTDTEYTLAFGWRF
;
A
#
# COMPACT_ATOMS: atom_id res chain seq x y z
N MET A 1 -23.53 4.94 2.79
CA MET A 1 -22.38 5.47 3.55
C MET A 1 -21.07 5.39 2.75
N LYS A 2 -20.94 4.43 1.81
CA LYS A 2 -19.74 4.17 0.96
C LYS A 2 -19.19 5.41 0.21
N ILE A 3 -20.04 6.35 -0.23
CA ILE A 3 -19.59 7.56 -0.97
C ILE A 3 -18.84 8.57 -0.08
N ARG A 4 -19.11 8.60 1.23
CA ARG A 4 -18.49 9.58 2.13
C ARG A 4 -17.05 9.25 2.51
N ILE A 5 -16.70 7.97 2.60
CA ILE A 5 -15.35 7.49 2.92
C ILE A 5 -14.44 7.69 1.72
N ALA A 6 -14.90 7.30 0.51
CA ALA A 6 -14.14 7.52 -0.72
C ALA A 6 -13.85 9.01 -0.95
N LEU A 7 -14.82 9.89 -0.68
CA LEU A 7 -14.64 11.33 -0.80
C LEU A 7 -13.62 11.89 0.20
N GLY A 8 -13.61 11.37 1.44
CA GLY A 8 -12.67 11.77 2.49
C GLY A 8 -11.22 11.40 2.15
N VAL A 9 -10.98 10.20 1.66
CA VAL A 9 -9.66 9.73 1.23
C VAL A 9 -9.19 10.53 0.01
N THR A 10 -10.06 10.78 -0.95
CA THR A 10 -9.74 11.58 -2.15
C THR A 10 -9.41 13.03 -1.80
N LEU A 11 -10.14 13.65 -0.85
CA LEU A 11 -9.85 15.01 -0.40
C LEU A 11 -8.55 15.10 0.41
N ALA A 12 -8.27 14.13 1.27
CA ALA A 12 -7.03 14.08 2.03
C ALA A 12 -5.81 13.92 1.12
N LEU A 13 -5.93 13.12 0.05
CA LEU A 13 -4.88 12.96 -0.94
C LEU A 13 -4.72 14.19 -1.85
N ALA A 14 -5.82 14.82 -2.28
CA ALA A 14 -5.75 16.06 -3.03
C ALA A 14 -5.08 17.18 -2.22
N SER A 15 -5.31 17.24 -0.89
CA SER A 15 -4.63 18.17 -0.02
C SER A 15 -3.14 17.87 0.14
N LEU A 16 -2.72 16.60 0.18
CA LEU A 16 -1.30 16.22 0.18
C LEU A 16 -0.59 16.63 -1.12
N PHE A 17 -1.25 16.52 -2.26
CA PHE A 17 -0.72 17.03 -3.54
C PHE A 17 -0.67 18.56 -3.60
N ALA A 18 -1.63 19.26 -2.96
CA ALA A 18 -1.65 20.71 -2.91
C ALA A 18 -0.59 21.30 -1.96
N PHE A 19 -0.16 20.54 -0.95
CA PHE A 19 0.90 20.90 -0.01
C PHE A 19 2.27 20.34 -0.39
N ALA A 20 2.41 19.65 -1.54
CA ALA A 20 3.74 19.41 -2.10
C ALA A 20 4.38 20.79 -2.32
N PRO A 21 5.34 21.23 -1.50
CA PRO A 21 5.90 22.56 -1.67
C PRO A 21 6.43 22.62 -3.09
N ALA A 22 6.12 23.72 -3.78
CA ALA A 22 6.87 24.13 -4.94
C ALA A 22 8.29 24.48 -4.44
N VAL A 23 9.03 23.46 -4.05
CA VAL A 23 10.46 23.57 -3.79
C VAL A 23 11.05 23.84 -5.15
N GLU A 24 11.51 25.08 -5.32
CA GLU A 24 12.29 25.50 -6.45
C GLU A 24 13.27 24.39 -6.82
N ALA A 25 13.27 24.07 -8.10
CA ALA A 25 14.07 23.04 -8.72
C ALA A 25 15.56 23.17 -8.35
N GLN A 26 15.92 22.63 -7.22
CA GLN A 26 17.28 22.29 -6.91
C GLN A 26 17.49 20.84 -7.40
N GLU A 27 18.30 20.77 -8.42
CA GLU A 27 18.77 19.64 -9.20
C GLU A 27 18.60 18.25 -8.56
N MET A 28 18.02 17.33 -9.36
CA MET A 28 17.99 15.87 -9.21
C MET A 28 17.00 15.26 -8.21
N GLY A 29 15.73 15.56 -8.36
CA GLY A 29 14.71 14.68 -7.80
C GLY A 29 14.27 13.65 -8.83
N GLU A 30 14.78 12.43 -8.81
CA GLU A 30 14.17 11.35 -9.57
C GLU A 30 12.74 11.14 -9.07
N ARG A 31 11.78 11.23 -9.98
CA ARG A 31 10.37 11.02 -9.70
C ARG A 31 9.86 9.89 -10.56
N ALA A 32 9.01 9.07 -9.99
CA ALA A 32 8.39 7.98 -10.73
C ALA A 32 6.93 7.82 -10.34
N PHE A 33 6.12 7.52 -11.33
CA PHE A 33 4.79 6.98 -11.15
C PHE A 33 4.83 5.48 -11.45
N GLU A 34 4.27 4.67 -10.56
CA GLU A 34 4.39 3.22 -10.60
C GLU A 34 3.01 2.57 -10.49
N LEU A 35 2.81 1.51 -11.27
CA LEU A 35 1.72 0.55 -11.06
C LEU A 35 2.33 -0.68 -10.41
N TYR A 36 1.71 -1.22 -9.39
CA TYR A 36 2.18 -2.43 -8.73
C TYR A 36 1.08 -3.46 -8.59
N ALA A 37 1.50 -4.70 -8.61
CA ALA A 37 0.68 -5.84 -8.23
C ALA A 37 1.55 -6.85 -7.48
N GLY A 38 0.91 -7.68 -6.68
CA GLY A 38 1.64 -8.64 -5.88
C GLY A 38 0.76 -9.63 -5.15
N TYR A 39 1.41 -10.33 -4.25
CA TYR A 39 0.87 -11.40 -3.45
C TYR A 39 0.85 -10.96 -1.99
N LEU A 40 -0.28 -11.12 -1.35
CA LEU A 40 -0.53 -10.80 0.04
C LEU A 40 -0.57 -12.10 0.85
N VAL A 41 0.19 -12.12 1.92
CA VAL A 41 0.16 -13.18 2.96
C VAL A 41 -0.39 -12.54 4.22
N PRO A 42 -1.66 -12.74 4.55
CA PRO A 42 -2.26 -12.22 5.77
C PRO A 42 -1.57 -12.75 7.02
N GLY A 43 -1.50 -11.93 8.05
CA GLY A 43 -0.98 -12.34 9.35
C GLY A 43 -1.97 -13.20 10.14
N GLU A 44 -3.23 -13.09 9.83
CA GLU A 44 -4.29 -13.89 10.44
C GLU A 44 -4.42 -15.25 9.75
N ARG A 45 -4.54 -16.31 10.57
CA ARG A 45 -4.54 -17.68 10.07
C ARG A 45 -5.83 -18.09 9.36
N GLU A 46 -6.87 -17.31 9.53
CA GLU A 46 -8.20 -17.59 8.97
C GLU A 46 -8.38 -17.01 7.56
N LEU A 47 -7.40 -16.22 7.10
CA LEU A 47 -7.41 -15.61 5.78
C LEU A 47 -6.44 -16.34 4.85
N GLU A 48 -6.90 -16.61 3.64
CA GLU A 48 -6.05 -17.14 2.58
C GLU A 48 -5.19 -16.06 1.95
N ASN A 49 -4.07 -16.49 1.41
CA ASN A 49 -3.20 -15.64 0.62
C ASN A 49 -3.92 -15.17 -0.64
N ASP A 50 -3.85 -13.90 -0.93
CA ASP A 50 -4.50 -13.33 -2.09
C ASP A 50 -3.66 -12.22 -2.75
N THR A 51 -4.29 -11.36 -3.51
CA THR A 51 -3.65 -10.37 -4.34
C THR A 51 -3.73 -8.96 -3.77
N THR A 52 -2.71 -8.18 -4.03
CA THR A 52 -2.69 -6.73 -3.79
C THR A 52 -2.26 -6.01 -5.06
N TRP A 53 -2.83 -4.85 -5.32
CA TRP A 53 -2.44 -4.01 -6.45
C TRP A 53 -2.74 -2.55 -6.18
N GLY A 54 -2.09 -1.67 -6.93
CA GLY A 54 -2.32 -0.24 -6.75
C GLY A 54 -1.38 0.63 -7.55
N ILE A 55 -1.32 1.88 -7.11
CA ILE A 55 -0.48 2.93 -7.71
C ILE A 55 0.45 3.52 -6.66
N ARG A 56 1.61 3.98 -7.11
CA ARG A 56 2.61 4.63 -6.28
C ARG A 56 3.17 5.86 -6.97
N TYR A 57 3.52 6.83 -6.17
CA TYR A 57 4.38 7.92 -6.57
C TYR A 57 5.60 7.91 -5.67
N THR A 58 6.78 7.83 -6.27
CA THR A 58 8.07 7.84 -5.56
C THR A 58 8.84 9.07 -5.97
N ALA A 59 9.46 9.75 -5.00
CA ALA A 59 10.39 10.84 -5.24
C ALA A 59 11.66 10.65 -4.41
N ARG A 60 12.82 10.72 -5.07
CA ARG A 60 14.13 10.65 -4.46
C ARG A 60 14.77 12.03 -4.54
N HIS A 61 14.75 12.76 -3.43
CA HIS A 61 15.25 14.15 -3.36
C HIS A 61 16.75 14.24 -3.13
N TRP A 62 17.30 13.26 -2.41
CA TRP A 62 18.72 13.17 -2.13
C TRP A 62 19.22 11.80 -2.54
N GLU A 63 20.51 11.70 -2.73
CA GLU A 63 21.16 10.44 -3.09
C GLU A 63 20.78 9.27 -2.16
N GLN A 64 20.59 9.56 -0.87
CA GLN A 64 20.31 8.56 0.16
C GLN A 64 18.87 8.56 0.68
N PHE A 65 18.05 9.54 0.32
CA PHE A 65 16.70 9.65 0.88
C PHE A 65 15.65 9.99 -0.17
N GLY A 66 14.51 9.31 -0.05
CA GLY A 66 13.31 9.55 -0.83
C GLY A 66 12.06 9.35 0.01
N TRP A 67 10.94 9.50 -0.64
CA TRP A 67 9.63 9.19 -0.07
C TRP A 67 8.72 8.58 -1.12
N GLN A 68 7.69 7.91 -0.66
CA GLN A 68 6.72 7.22 -1.52
C GLN A 68 5.32 7.42 -0.95
N LEU A 69 4.37 7.70 -1.83
CA LEU A 69 2.94 7.63 -1.55
C LEU A 69 2.35 6.47 -2.32
N SER A 70 1.50 5.68 -1.68
CA SER A 70 0.84 4.53 -2.30
C SER A 70 -0.66 4.59 -2.06
N LEU A 71 -1.40 4.12 -3.05
CA LEU A 71 -2.80 3.76 -2.92
C LEU A 71 -2.96 2.34 -3.42
N GLY A 72 -3.62 1.52 -2.65
CA GLY A 72 -3.78 0.12 -2.99
C GLY A 72 -5.11 -0.46 -2.59
N TYR A 73 -5.36 -1.58 -3.20
CA TYR A 73 -6.47 -2.48 -2.96
C TYR A 73 -5.90 -3.86 -2.67
N MET A 74 -6.55 -4.58 -1.78
CA MET A 74 -6.24 -5.98 -1.49
C MET A 74 -7.53 -6.80 -1.50
N ASP A 75 -7.45 -7.96 -2.11
CA ASP A 75 -8.39 -9.02 -1.87
C ASP A 75 -7.90 -9.83 -0.66
N LEU A 76 -8.82 -10.31 0.15
CA LEU A 76 -8.55 -11.17 1.29
C LEU A 76 -9.33 -12.45 1.07
N GLY A 77 -8.63 -13.51 0.67
CA GLY A 77 -9.21 -14.83 0.55
C GLY A 77 -9.67 -15.35 1.91
N ILE A 78 -10.72 -16.15 1.91
CA ILE A 78 -11.25 -16.74 3.14
C ILE A 78 -10.99 -18.23 3.10
N GLU A 79 -10.24 -18.74 4.08
CA GLU A 79 -10.02 -20.17 4.21
C GLU A 79 -11.34 -20.86 4.60
N GLY A 80 -11.94 -21.57 3.64
CA GLY A 80 -13.21 -22.29 3.81
C GLY A 80 -13.10 -23.45 4.79
N GLY A 81 -13.04 -23.15 6.08
CA GLY A 81 -13.28 -24.14 7.12
C GLY A 81 -14.77 -24.46 7.24
N PRO A 82 -15.16 -25.69 7.58
CA PRO A 82 -16.57 -26.11 7.61
C PRO A 82 -17.45 -25.31 8.58
N ASP A 83 -16.85 -24.49 9.44
CA ASP A 83 -17.56 -23.72 10.45
C ASP A 83 -17.66 -22.21 10.12
N PHE A 84 -16.85 -21.69 9.18
CA PHE A 84 -16.76 -20.25 8.89
C PHE A 84 -17.17 -19.88 7.46
N SER A 85 -16.97 -20.76 6.48
CA SER A 85 -17.27 -20.49 5.06
C SER A 85 -18.77 -20.28 4.76
N ASP A 86 -19.64 -20.68 5.68
CA ASP A 86 -21.08 -20.49 5.51
C ASP A 86 -21.55 -19.06 5.83
N PHE A 87 -20.66 -18.20 6.35
CA PHE A 87 -21.07 -16.86 6.82
C PHE A 87 -20.30 -15.70 6.17
N ILE A 88 -19.10 -15.90 5.64
CA ILE A 88 -18.31 -14.82 5.02
C ILE A 88 -18.18 -15.12 3.52
N HIS A 89 -18.62 -14.19 2.70
CA HIS A 89 -18.65 -14.37 1.25
C HIS A 89 -17.42 -13.76 0.57
N SER A 90 -16.96 -12.60 1.02
CA SER A 90 -15.75 -11.95 0.55
C SER A 90 -15.23 -10.93 1.55
N ALA A 91 -13.93 -10.70 1.52
CA ALA A 91 -13.30 -9.60 2.23
C ALA A 91 -12.39 -8.84 1.30
N SER A 92 -12.38 -7.53 1.42
CA SER A 92 -11.53 -6.68 0.60
C SER A 92 -11.11 -5.43 1.37
N GLY A 93 -9.98 -4.84 1.01
CA GLY A 93 -9.48 -3.66 1.68
C GLY A 93 -8.89 -2.62 0.74
N TYR A 94 -8.93 -1.37 1.20
CA TYR A 94 -8.30 -0.22 0.57
C TYR A 94 -7.34 0.43 1.53
N PHE A 95 -6.21 0.89 1.05
CA PHE A 95 -5.24 1.58 1.89
C PHE A 95 -4.54 2.72 1.16
N GLY A 96 -4.09 3.69 1.94
CA GLY A 96 -3.22 4.76 1.49
C GLY A 96 -2.03 4.92 2.43
N ASP A 97 -0.82 4.99 1.89
CA ASP A 97 0.43 4.97 2.63
C ASP A 97 1.33 6.15 2.29
N ALA A 98 2.07 6.61 3.29
CA ALA A 98 3.19 7.52 3.13
C ALA A 98 4.43 6.92 3.82
N THR A 99 5.49 6.71 3.06
CA THR A 99 6.74 6.09 3.56
C THR A 99 7.96 6.94 3.22
N GLY A 100 8.90 7.01 4.15
CA GLY A 100 10.26 7.49 3.91
C GLY A 100 11.15 6.32 3.47
N ILE A 101 12.02 6.55 2.51
CA ILE A 101 12.93 5.54 1.95
C ILE A 101 14.37 5.98 2.19
N TRP A 102 15.16 5.11 2.75
CA TRP A 102 16.60 5.27 2.85
C TRP A 102 17.32 4.36 1.86
N TYR A 103 18.19 4.93 1.06
CA TYR A 103 19.04 4.26 0.06
C TYR A 103 20.48 4.18 0.59
N PRO A 104 20.93 3.05 1.16
CA PRO A 104 22.28 2.92 1.69
C PRO A 104 23.34 3.23 0.63
N ALA A 105 24.26 4.14 0.95
CA ALA A 105 25.33 4.59 0.05
C ALA A 105 24.85 5.04 -1.35
N GLY A 106 23.61 5.55 -1.46
CA GLY A 106 23.05 5.97 -2.74
C GLY A 106 22.71 4.84 -3.70
N SER A 107 22.59 3.60 -3.19
CA SER A 107 22.30 2.41 -4.00
C SER A 107 20.87 2.41 -4.54
N ASP A 108 20.59 1.45 -5.44
CA ASP A 108 19.22 1.15 -5.91
C ASP A 108 18.41 0.29 -4.92
N PHE A 109 19.06 -0.18 -3.84
CA PHE A 109 18.39 -0.86 -2.75
C PHE A 109 17.85 0.17 -1.76
N GLY A 110 16.58 0.07 -1.41
CA GLY A 110 15.89 0.95 -0.47
C GLY A 110 15.33 0.19 0.72
N ILE A 111 15.47 0.77 1.91
CA ILE A 111 14.76 0.34 3.12
C ILE A 111 13.78 1.45 3.46
N PHE A 112 12.55 1.11 3.73
CA PHE A 112 11.52 2.11 3.99
C PHE A 112 10.72 1.82 5.26
N ALA A 113 10.16 2.88 5.82
CA ALA A 113 9.19 2.82 6.89
C ALA A 113 8.22 4.00 6.78
N GLY A 114 7.01 3.82 7.30
CA GLY A 114 6.00 4.86 7.25
C GLY A 114 4.70 4.48 7.92
N LEU A 115 3.70 5.29 7.62
CA LEU A 115 2.36 5.18 8.15
C LEU A 115 1.36 5.15 7.00
N GLY A 116 0.24 4.50 7.24
CA GLY A 116 -0.89 4.49 6.34
C GLY A 116 -2.21 4.50 7.10
N TYR A 117 -3.26 4.51 6.33
CA TYR A 117 -4.61 4.31 6.80
C TYR A 117 -5.33 3.40 5.82
N GLY A 118 -6.05 2.43 6.35
CA GLY A 118 -6.78 1.48 5.53
C GLY A 118 -8.16 1.17 6.08
N ALA A 119 -8.97 0.59 5.23
CA ALA A 119 -10.28 0.07 5.57
C ALA A 119 -10.44 -1.33 4.97
N VAL A 120 -11.03 -2.23 5.74
CA VAL A 120 -11.38 -3.59 5.34
C VAL A 120 -12.89 -3.71 5.41
N ASP A 121 -13.49 -4.15 4.32
CA ASP A 121 -14.92 -4.44 4.20
C ASP A 121 -15.11 -5.97 4.15
N ILE A 122 -15.99 -6.49 4.99
CA ILE A 122 -16.36 -7.92 5.03
C ILE A 122 -17.82 -8.04 4.69
N ASP A 123 -18.10 -8.80 3.64
CA ASP A 123 -19.47 -9.15 3.21
C ASP A 123 -19.87 -10.47 3.87
N LEU A 124 -20.89 -10.42 4.74
CA LEU A 124 -21.47 -11.59 5.40
C LEU A 124 -22.65 -12.14 4.62
N GLU A 125 -22.63 -13.43 4.31
CA GLU A 125 -23.73 -14.08 3.60
C GLU A 125 -25.00 -14.13 4.46
N GLY A 126 -26.13 -13.68 3.89
CA GLY A 126 -27.45 -13.72 4.55
C GLY A 126 -27.74 -12.60 5.52
N THR A 127 -26.85 -11.64 5.71
CA THR A 127 -27.10 -10.43 6.50
C THR A 127 -27.05 -9.19 5.61
N THR A 128 -27.86 -8.19 5.95
CA THR A 128 -27.79 -6.86 5.31
C THR A 128 -26.75 -5.95 5.98
N THR A 129 -25.93 -6.51 6.84
CA THR A 129 -24.95 -5.76 7.66
C THR A 129 -23.54 -6.04 7.13
N ASP A 130 -23.06 -5.16 6.28
CA ASP A 130 -21.64 -5.12 5.91
C ASP A 130 -20.85 -4.63 7.15
N GLU A 131 -19.92 -5.41 7.64
CA GLU A 131 -18.99 -4.96 8.67
C GLU A 131 -17.78 -4.34 7.99
N SER A 132 -17.43 -3.13 8.41
CA SER A 132 -16.22 -2.46 7.94
C SER A 132 -15.40 -1.97 9.13
N ASP A 133 -14.11 -2.27 9.09
CA ASP A 133 -13.14 -1.74 10.04
C ASP A 133 -12.14 -0.84 9.32
N SER A 134 -11.62 0.15 10.02
CA SER A 134 -10.62 1.06 9.46
C SER A 134 -9.68 1.54 10.55
N GLY A 135 -8.39 1.63 10.21
CA GLY A 135 -7.39 1.97 11.20
C GLY A 135 -6.08 2.49 10.61
N LEU A 136 -5.21 2.91 11.52
CA LEU A 136 -3.84 3.23 11.17
C LEU A 136 -3.07 1.97 10.83
N THR A 137 -2.14 2.10 9.90
CA THR A 137 -1.20 1.03 9.55
C THR A 137 0.23 1.51 9.70
N TYR A 138 1.08 0.63 10.22
CA TYR A 138 2.53 0.82 10.29
C TYR A 138 3.16 -0.01 9.19
N ILE A 139 4.00 0.63 8.37
CA ILE A 139 4.56 -0.01 7.20
C ILE A 139 6.06 0.05 7.27
N TYR A 140 6.71 -1.07 6.97
CA TYR A 140 8.16 -1.13 6.78
C TYR A 140 8.51 -2.21 5.76
N GLY A 141 9.68 -2.09 5.14
CA GLY A 141 10.06 -3.04 4.11
C GLY A 141 11.34 -2.67 3.40
N ALA A 142 11.57 -3.38 2.30
CA ALA A 142 12.72 -3.16 1.44
C ALA A 142 12.32 -3.32 -0.03
N ASN A 143 13.00 -2.59 -0.89
CA ASN A 143 12.83 -2.68 -2.33
C ASN A 143 14.18 -2.62 -3.05
N TYR A 144 14.16 -3.01 -4.31
CA TYR A 144 15.29 -2.82 -5.20
C TYR A 144 14.78 -2.25 -6.53
N THR A 145 15.44 -1.20 -7.05
CA THR A 145 15.04 -0.54 -8.28
C THR A 145 15.95 -0.96 -9.42
N TRP A 146 15.40 -1.62 -10.43
CA TRP A 146 16.08 -1.85 -11.71
C TRP A 146 15.67 -0.76 -12.69
N ASN A 147 16.64 -0.05 -13.21
CA ASN A 147 16.42 1.01 -14.18
C ASN A 147 16.62 0.48 -15.61
N PHE A 148 15.61 0.69 -16.47
CA PHE A 148 15.64 0.34 -17.89
C PHE A 148 15.69 1.62 -18.73
N GLY A 149 16.89 2.01 -19.11
CA GLY A 149 17.12 3.30 -19.77
C GLY A 149 16.82 4.46 -18.81
N GLU A 150 16.39 5.58 -19.39
CA GLU A 150 16.15 6.81 -18.63
C GLU A 150 14.72 6.92 -18.09
N ALA A 151 13.77 6.22 -18.70
CA ALA A 151 12.35 6.43 -18.46
C ALA A 151 11.67 5.36 -17.61
N PHE A 152 12.13 4.11 -17.63
CA PHE A 152 11.40 3.01 -17.02
C PHE A 152 12.14 2.39 -15.85
N LEU A 153 11.38 1.87 -14.90
CA LEU A 153 11.90 1.10 -13.78
C LEU A 153 11.02 -0.13 -13.49
N LEU A 154 11.66 -1.13 -12.87
CA LEU A 154 11.01 -2.29 -12.28
C LEU A 154 11.45 -2.37 -10.82
N LYS A 155 10.51 -2.53 -9.89
CA LYS A 155 10.80 -2.49 -8.46
C LYS A 155 10.14 -3.66 -7.74
N PRO A 156 10.84 -4.77 -7.51
CA PRO A 156 10.43 -5.76 -6.52
C PRO A 156 10.51 -5.17 -5.12
N GLU A 157 9.53 -5.50 -4.31
CA GLU A 157 9.40 -5.01 -2.94
C GLU A 157 8.85 -6.09 -2.03
N VAL A 158 9.36 -6.16 -0.81
CA VAL A 158 8.74 -6.86 0.31
C VAL A 158 8.34 -5.82 1.34
N ARG A 159 7.09 -5.92 1.79
CA ARG A 159 6.48 -4.98 2.72
C ARG A 159 5.80 -5.75 3.84
N TRP A 160 5.93 -5.25 5.05
CA TRP A 160 5.13 -5.66 6.20
C TRP A 160 4.22 -4.51 6.58
N ARG A 161 2.95 -4.83 6.75
CA ARG A 161 1.91 -3.90 7.15
C ARG A 161 1.29 -4.39 8.44
N THR A 162 1.44 -3.65 9.52
CA THR A 162 0.80 -3.92 10.81
C THR A 162 -0.40 -2.99 10.96
N TRP A 163 -1.55 -3.56 11.21
CA TRP A 163 -2.79 -2.85 11.43
C TRP A 163 -2.99 -2.54 12.90
N ASP A 164 -3.40 -1.33 13.21
CA ASP A 164 -3.79 -0.89 14.55
C ASP A 164 -5.33 -0.79 14.58
N GLY A 165 -5.98 -1.91 14.78
CA GLY A 165 -7.44 -2.03 14.78
C GLY A 165 -7.92 -3.13 15.72
N ASP A 166 -9.15 -3.00 16.18
CA ASP A 166 -9.75 -3.97 17.11
C ASP A 166 -10.16 -5.27 16.39
N PHE A 167 -10.42 -5.21 15.10
CA PHE A 167 -10.91 -6.32 14.30
C PHE A 167 -9.80 -7.00 13.48
N TYR A 168 -8.86 -6.22 12.95
CA TYR A 168 -7.76 -6.70 12.11
C TYR A 168 -6.43 -6.18 12.69
N GLY A 169 -5.95 -6.84 13.76
CA GLY A 169 -4.73 -6.48 14.48
C GLY A 169 -3.50 -7.27 14.04
N SER A 170 -3.44 -7.71 12.78
CA SER A 170 -2.38 -8.57 12.29
C SER A 170 -1.27 -7.81 11.56
N THR A 171 -0.20 -8.55 11.24
CA THR A 171 0.87 -8.06 10.37
C THR A 171 0.87 -8.88 9.08
N ASP A 172 0.51 -8.22 8.00
CA ASP A 172 0.51 -8.81 6.67
C ASP A 172 1.88 -8.71 6.02
N THR A 173 2.20 -9.66 5.17
CA THR A 173 3.39 -9.60 4.30
C THR A 173 2.97 -9.47 2.85
N GLU A 174 3.41 -8.40 2.19
CA GLU A 174 3.14 -8.14 0.79
C GLU A 174 4.42 -8.33 -0.04
N TYR A 175 4.36 -9.13 -1.09
CA TYR A 175 5.41 -9.27 -2.09
C TYR A 175 4.91 -8.63 -3.38
N THR A 176 5.44 -7.49 -3.75
CA THR A 176 4.96 -6.73 -4.91
C THR A 176 6.04 -6.54 -5.96
N LEU A 177 5.59 -6.39 -7.20
CA LEU A 177 6.39 -5.97 -8.33
C LEU A 177 5.74 -4.71 -8.91
N ALA A 178 6.47 -3.61 -8.94
CA ALA A 178 6.02 -2.38 -9.54
C ALA A 178 6.74 -2.13 -10.86
N PHE A 179 5.98 -1.65 -11.85
CA PHE A 179 6.50 -1.08 -13.08
C PHE A 179 6.23 0.41 -13.09
N GLY A 180 7.24 1.20 -13.33
CA GLY A 180 7.15 2.65 -13.22
C GLY A 180 7.75 3.41 -14.39
N TRP A 181 7.30 4.65 -14.50
CA TRP A 181 7.84 5.65 -15.41
C TRP A 181 8.44 6.81 -14.60
N ARG A 182 9.72 7.14 -14.93
CA ARG A 182 10.46 8.26 -14.37
C ARG A 182 10.31 9.52 -15.23
N PHE A 183 10.31 10.66 -14.60
CA PHE A 183 10.21 11.98 -15.25
C PHE A 183 10.86 13.08 -14.39
#